data_7a4babcb54d7c4cb8f3e2c53293acdae
#
_entry.id   7a4babcb54d7c4cb8f3e2c53293acdae
#
_cell.length_a   1.000
_cell.length_b   1.000
_cell.length_c   1.000
_cell.angle_alpha   90.00
_cell.angle_beta   90.00
_cell.angle_gamma   90.00
#
_symmetry.space_group_name_H-M   'P 1'
#
loop_
_entity.id
_entity.type
_entity.pdbx_description
1 polymer ?
#
loop_
_entity_poly.entity_id
_entity_poly.type
_entity_poly.pdbx_seq_one_letter_code
_entity_poly.pdbx_strand_id
1 'polypeptide(L)'
;MGLTQTGLAKLGGLSRATVNQIENGAVNDLSLVRAARLLSVLGLTVNVSSPRSKHALKTKVAAKSPALELAARTSSVSYAIPLPARQLRDALVSGTAPARFEPHVATLLDEAPVSLLAAVVEQVHTEKNVTRAQLWKHLRAMAKSLKSDREIWK
;
A
#
# COMPACT_ATOMS: atom_id res chain seq x y z
N MET A 1 -17.91 1.07 -22.40
CA MET A 1 -18.57 -0.17 -21.94
C MET A 1 -20.06 0.06 -21.94
N GLY A 2 -20.83 -0.70 -22.74
CA GLY A 2 -22.30 -0.53 -22.82
C GLY A 2 -23.05 -1.28 -21.70
N LEU A 3 -22.76 -0.93 -20.45
CA LEU A 3 -23.51 -1.50 -19.32
C LEU A 3 -24.87 -0.81 -19.22
N THR A 4 -25.95 -1.58 -19.26
CA THR A 4 -27.29 -1.07 -19.01
C THR A 4 -27.50 -0.82 -17.53
N GLN A 5 -28.42 0.10 -17.16
CA GLN A 5 -28.80 0.36 -15.76
C GLN A 5 -29.17 -0.92 -15.01
N THR A 6 -29.86 -1.84 -15.69
CA THR A 6 -30.23 -3.14 -15.11
C THR A 6 -29.01 -4.03 -14.87
N GLY A 7 -28.05 -4.05 -15.79
CA GLY A 7 -26.79 -4.77 -15.64
C GLY A 7 -25.95 -4.20 -14.47
N LEU A 8 -25.83 -2.89 -14.41
CA LEU A 8 -25.09 -2.21 -13.34
C LEU A 8 -25.74 -2.41 -11.97
N ALA A 9 -27.09 -2.35 -11.90
CA ALA A 9 -27.84 -2.63 -10.67
C ALA A 9 -27.58 -4.05 -10.15
N LYS A 10 -27.64 -5.06 -11.03
CA LYS A 10 -27.39 -6.45 -10.68
C LYS A 10 -25.96 -6.68 -10.17
N LEU A 11 -24.96 -6.14 -10.86
CA LEU A 11 -23.54 -6.25 -10.49
C LEU A 11 -23.21 -5.49 -9.20
N GLY A 12 -23.79 -4.30 -9.01
CA GLY A 12 -23.58 -3.46 -7.83
C GLY A 12 -24.41 -3.86 -6.61
N GLY A 13 -25.34 -4.81 -6.73
CA GLY A 13 -26.27 -5.18 -5.67
C GLY A 13 -27.23 -4.06 -5.29
N LEU A 14 -27.65 -3.25 -6.28
CA LEU A 14 -28.55 -2.12 -6.15
C LEU A 14 -29.87 -2.35 -6.90
N SER A 15 -30.90 -1.57 -6.60
CA SER A 15 -32.09 -1.53 -7.44
C SER A 15 -31.84 -0.67 -8.70
N ARG A 16 -32.53 -0.98 -9.80
CA ARG A 16 -32.49 -0.14 -11.00
C ARG A 16 -32.88 1.30 -10.71
N ALA A 17 -33.87 1.52 -9.82
CA ALA A 17 -34.29 2.84 -9.39
C ALA A 17 -33.15 3.61 -8.70
N THR A 18 -32.37 2.93 -7.84
CA THR A 18 -31.20 3.54 -7.19
C THR A 18 -30.12 3.92 -8.21
N VAL A 19 -29.85 3.08 -9.21
CA VAL A 19 -28.89 3.40 -10.28
C VAL A 19 -29.36 4.62 -11.07
N ASN A 20 -30.64 4.68 -11.44
CA ASN A 20 -31.19 5.84 -12.12
C ASN A 20 -31.10 7.14 -11.28
N GLN A 21 -31.36 7.06 -9.96
CA GLN A 21 -31.16 8.19 -9.06
C GLN A 21 -29.71 8.65 -8.96
N ILE A 22 -28.75 7.71 -8.96
CA ILE A 22 -27.31 8.03 -8.97
C ILE A 22 -26.94 8.76 -10.26
N GLU A 23 -27.35 8.25 -11.42
CA GLU A 23 -27.06 8.85 -12.72
C GLU A 23 -27.65 10.25 -12.86
N ASN A 24 -28.83 10.49 -12.29
CA ASN A 24 -29.49 11.81 -12.29
C ASN A 24 -29.04 12.73 -11.15
N GLY A 25 -28.08 12.31 -10.30
CA GLY A 25 -27.62 13.09 -9.16
C GLY A 25 -28.67 13.30 -8.06
N ALA A 26 -29.74 12.50 -8.05
CA ALA A 26 -30.89 12.62 -7.14
C ALA A 26 -30.75 11.71 -5.87
N VAL A 27 -29.64 11.02 -5.73
CA VAL A 27 -29.36 10.18 -4.55
C VAL A 27 -28.89 11.06 -3.39
N ASN A 28 -29.67 11.07 -2.31
CA ASN A 28 -29.33 11.84 -1.10
C ASN A 28 -28.62 10.99 -0.04
N ASP A 29 -28.79 9.67 -0.07
CA ASP A 29 -28.19 8.74 0.91
C ASP A 29 -27.82 7.42 0.23
N LEU A 30 -26.51 7.18 0.15
CA LEU A 30 -25.95 5.93 -0.31
C LEU A 30 -24.87 5.50 0.67
N SER A 31 -25.04 4.34 1.32
CA SER A 31 -24.04 3.86 2.25
C SER A 31 -22.67 3.69 1.55
N LEU A 32 -21.58 4.00 2.25
CA LEU A 32 -20.21 3.91 1.73
C LEU A 32 -19.90 2.52 1.17
N VAL A 33 -20.41 1.47 1.80
CA VAL A 33 -20.23 0.08 1.35
C VAL A 33 -20.85 -0.15 -0.03
N ARG A 34 -22.07 0.36 -0.26
CA ARG A 34 -22.74 0.26 -1.56
C ARG A 34 -22.07 1.12 -2.62
N ALA A 35 -21.63 2.33 -2.26
CA ALA A 35 -20.86 3.20 -3.14
C ALA A 35 -19.53 2.55 -3.55
N ALA A 36 -18.77 2.01 -2.60
CA ALA A 36 -17.50 1.34 -2.86
C ALA A 36 -17.68 0.12 -3.77
N ARG A 37 -18.73 -0.68 -3.56
CA ARG A 37 -19.06 -1.83 -4.39
C ARG A 37 -19.39 -1.43 -5.83
N LEU A 38 -20.21 -0.40 -6.02
CA LEU A 38 -20.55 0.13 -7.34
C LEU A 38 -19.31 0.62 -8.08
N LEU A 39 -18.46 1.39 -7.38
CA LEU A 39 -17.22 1.92 -7.96
C LEU A 39 -16.25 0.78 -8.33
N SER A 40 -16.14 -0.25 -7.51
CA SER A 40 -15.33 -1.44 -7.79
C SER A 40 -15.79 -2.15 -9.07
N VAL A 41 -17.10 -2.28 -9.30
CA VAL A 41 -17.66 -2.84 -10.55
C VAL A 41 -17.28 -2.00 -11.77
N LEU A 42 -17.16 -0.69 -11.61
CA LEU A 42 -16.73 0.24 -12.65
C LEU A 42 -15.20 0.33 -12.80
N GLY A 43 -14.42 -0.46 -12.04
CA GLY A 43 -12.96 -0.39 -12.02
C GLY A 43 -12.39 0.85 -11.31
N LEU A 44 -13.23 1.53 -10.51
CA LEU A 44 -12.84 2.71 -9.74
C LEU A 44 -12.57 2.35 -8.27
N THR A 45 -11.67 3.10 -7.64
CA THR A 45 -11.34 2.94 -6.21
C THR A 45 -11.69 4.20 -5.43
N VAL A 46 -12.17 4.02 -4.19
CA VAL A 46 -12.42 5.12 -3.26
C VAL A 46 -11.16 5.40 -2.44
N ASN A 47 -10.66 6.63 -2.51
CA ASN A 47 -9.58 7.09 -1.66
C ASN A 47 -10.12 8.09 -0.64
N VAL A 48 -9.92 7.80 0.64
CA VAL A 48 -10.29 8.70 1.73
C VAL A 48 -9.04 9.45 2.20
N SER A 49 -9.05 10.77 2.06
CA SER A 49 -7.95 11.63 2.54
C SER A 49 -8.44 12.54 3.66
N SER A 50 -7.55 12.81 4.64
CA SER A 50 -7.88 13.71 5.75
C SER A 50 -7.94 15.17 5.28
N PRO A 51 -8.98 15.96 5.64
CA PRO A 51 -9.09 17.37 5.28
C PRO A 51 -8.02 18.28 5.91
N ARG A 52 -7.20 17.78 6.84
CA ARG A 52 -6.07 18.54 7.41
C ARG A 52 -4.95 18.84 6.41
N SER A 53 -5.02 18.30 5.21
CA SER A 53 -4.05 18.53 4.13
C SER A 53 -4.36 19.74 3.24
N LYS A 54 -5.21 20.72 3.67
CA LYS A 54 -5.52 21.91 2.86
C LYS A 54 -4.31 22.81 2.55
N HIS A 55 -3.17 22.61 3.22
CA HIS A 55 -1.91 23.29 2.87
C HIS A 55 -1.01 22.55 1.88
N ALA A 56 -1.36 21.31 1.51
CA ALA A 56 -0.57 20.52 0.56
C ALA A 56 -1.06 20.61 -0.91
N LEU A 57 -2.12 21.38 -1.19
CA LEU A 57 -2.75 21.46 -2.52
C LEU A 57 -2.10 22.44 -3.49
N LYS A 58 -0.94 23.00 -3.18
CA LYS A 58 -0.17 23.85 -4.12
C LYS A 58 1.22 23.34 -4.46
N THR A 59 1.51 22.11 -4.17
CA THR A 59 2.78 21.53 -4.61
C THR A 59 2.49 20.34 -5.51
N LYS A 60 2.78 20.52 -6.81
CA LYS A 60 3.19 19.48 -7.78
C LYS A 60 2.81 18.07 -7.37
N VAL A 61 2.18 17.30 -8.27
CA VAL A 61 2.08 15.84 -8.22
C VAL A 61 2.91 15.32 -7.05
N ALA A 62 2.24 14.99 -5.93
CA ALA A 62 2.94 14.58 -4.72
C ALA A 62 3.93 13.49 -5.12
N ALA A 63 5.21 13.82 -5.11
CA ALA A 63 6.24 12.82 -5.20
C ALA A 63 5.88 11.82 -4.11
N LYS A 64 5.42 10.61 -4.51
CA LYS A 64 5.21 9.50 -3.59
C LYS A 64 6.44 9.49 -2.71
N SER A 65 6.28 9.69 -1.40
CA SER A 65 7.40 9.54 -0.47
C SER A 65 8.12 8.26 -0.89
N PRO A 66 9.44 8.26 -1.11
CA PRO A 66 10.12 7.08 -1.60
C PRO A 66 9.67 5.88 -0.80
N ALA A 67 9.33 4.78 -1.45
CA ALA A 67 8.76 3.60 -0.79
C ALA A 67 9.62 3.17 0.41
N LEU A 68 10.93 3.37 0.28
CA LEU A 68 11.91 3.09 1.33
C LEU A 68 11.73 3.99 2.57
N GLU A 69 11.42 5.27 2.39
CA GLU A 69 11.13 6.17 3.51
C GLU A 69 9.82 5.82 4.20
N LEU A 70 8.79 5.48 3.40
CA LEU A 70 7.52 5.05 3.94
C LEU A 70 7.69 3.76 4.75
N ALA A 71 8.40 2.77 4.22
CA ALA A 71 8.69 1.50 4.89
C ALA A 71 9.47 1.71 6.20
N ALA A 72 10.51 2.54 6.18
CA ALA A 72 11.29 2.86 7.35
C ALA A 72 10.46 3.59 8.44
N ARG A 73 9.59 4.52 8.03
CA ARG A 73 8.69 5.22 8.96
C ARG A 73 7.65 4.30 9.58
N THR A 74 6.98 3.47 8.76
CA THR A 74 5.93 2.57 9.26
C THR A 74 6.50 1.52 10.21
N SER A 75 7.67 0.97 9.92
CA SER A 75 8.34 0.01 10.82
C SER A 75 8.93 0.64 12.09
N SER A 76 8.93 1.97 12.18
CA SER A 76 9.48 2.71 13.33
C SER A 76 8.43 3.24 14.29
N VAL A 77 7.14 3.07 14.01
CA VAL A 77 6.05 3.70 14.79
C VAL A 77 6.08 3.33 16.28
N SER A 78 6.50 2.12 16.61
CA SER A 78 6.53 1.62 17.99
C SER A 78 7.91 1.77 18.68
N TYR A 79 8.87 2.42 18.02
CA TYR A 79 10.24 2.50 18.53
C TYR A 79 10.67 3.95 18.78
N ALA A 80 11.39 4.18 19.89
CA ALA A 80 11.89 5.50 20.25
C ALA A 80 12.95 6.05 19.27
N ILE A 81 13.69 5.16 18.61
CA ILE A 81 14.71 5.53 17.63
C ILE A 81 14.24 5.08 16.25
N PRO A 82 13.98 6.01 15.31
CA PRO A 82 13.52 5.63 13.99
C PRO A 82 14.61 4.93 13.17
N LEU A 83 14.21 3.94 12.37
CA LEU A 83 15.08 3.30 11.38
C LEU A 83 15.34 4.28 10.22
N PRO A 84 16.59 4.68 9.95
CA PRO A 84 16.88 5.50 8.79
C PRO A 84 16.66 4.70 7.48
N ALA A 85 16.02 5.32 6.48
CA ALA A 85 15.78 4.69 5.17
C ALA A 85 17.07 4.18 4.51
N ARG A 86 18.19 4.87 4.72
CA ARG A 86 19.50 4.42 4.25
C ARG A 86 19.90 3.08 4.86
N GLN A 87 19.71 2.89 6.16
CA GLN A 87 20.05 1.64 6.82
C GLN A 87 19.13 0.49 6.41
N LEU A 88 17.85 0.78 6.19
CA LEU A 88 16.93 -0.20 5.61
C LEU A 88 17.39 -0.64 4.21
N ARG A 89 17.79 0.32 3.36
CA ARG A 89 18.33 0.02 2.04
C ARG A 89 19.58 -0.87 2.12
N ASP A 90 20.52 -0.52 2.99
CA ASP A 90 21.76 -1.25 3.14
C ASP A 90 21.50 -2.69 3.65
N ALA A 91 20.53 -2.88 4.55
CA ALA A 91 20.06 -4.19 4.98
C ALA A 91 19.46 -5.02 3.82
N LEU A 92 18.67 -4.40 2.95
CA LEU A 92 18.09 -5.08 1.78
C LEU A 92 19.16 -5.50 0.77
N VAL A 93 20.19 -4.68 0.57
CA VAL A 93 21.29 -4.96 -0.34
C VAL A 93 22.21 -6.08 0.22
N SER A 94 22.50 -6.03 1.52
CA SER A 94 23.37 -7.02 2.17
C SER A 94 22.66 -8.34 2.52
N GLY A 95 21.32 -8.29 2.70
CA GLY A 95 20.54 -9.43 3.17
C GLY A 95 20.63 -9.67 4.69
N THR A 96 21.17 -8.71 5.44
CA THR A 96 21.34 -8.79 6.90
C THR A 96 20.80 -7.55 7.58
N ALA A 97 19.99 -7.74 8.62
CA ALA A 97 19.50 -6.63 9.44
C ALA A 97 20.61 -6.15 10.40
N PRO A 98 20.84 -4.83 10.53
CA PRO A 98 21.74 -4.31 11.55
C PRO A 98 21.20 -4.66 12.93
N ALA A 99 22.03 -5.17 13.85
CA ALA A 99 21.63 -5.62 15.19
C ALA A 99 20.76 -4.58 15.94
N ARG A 100 21.09 -3.30 15.82
CA ARG A 100 20.33 -2.18 16.42
C ARG A 100 18.91 -2.06 15.88
N PHE A 101 18.65 -2.47 14.64
CA PHE A 101 17.39 -2.27 13.92
C PHE A 101 16.71 -3.60 13.55
N GLU A 102 17.17 -4.73 14.07
CA GLU A 102 16.50 -6.02 13.88
C GLU A 102 15.02 -5.98 14.24
N PRO A 103 14.58 -5.38 15.37
CA PRO A 103 13.17 -5.31 15.70
C PRO A 103 12.34 -4.53 14.64
N HIS A 104 12.89 -3.43 14.08
CA HIS A 104 12.23 -2.66 13.05
C HIS A 104 12.09 -3.45 11.74
N VAL A 105 13.16 -4.18 11.37
CA VAL A 105 13.12 -5.03 10.17
C VAL A 105 12.15 -6.19 10.38
N ALA A 106 12.07 -6.78 11.57
CA ALA A 106 11.07 -7.78 11.91
C ALA A 106 9.65 -7.23 11.75
N THR A 107 9.34 -6.07 12.35
CA THR A 107 8.04 -5.39 12.18
C THR A 107 7.72 -5.13 10.69
N LEU A 108 8.71 -4.68 9.90
CA LEU A 108 8.51 -4.49 8.46
C LEU A 108 8.12 -5.79 7.76
N LEU A 109 8.82 -6.89 8.07
CA LEU A 109 8.59 -8.18 7.43
C LEU A 109 7.25 -8.81 7.83
N ASP A 110 6.80 -8.57 9.07
CA ASP A 110 5.57 -9.12 9.60
C ASP A 110 4.33 -8.30 9.21
N GLU A 111 4.43 -6.98 9.20
CA GLU A 111 3.25 -6.11 9.11
C GLU A 111 3.12 -5.38 7.76
N ALA A 112 4.23 -5.15 7.03
CA ALA A 112 4.16 -4.34 5.82
C ALA A 112 3.29 -5.00 4.73
N PRO A 113 2.43 -4.23 4.04
CA PRO A 113 1.71 -4.73 2.88
C PRO A 113 2.67 -5.23 1.79
N VAL A 114 2.31 -6.30 1.09
CA VAL A 114 3.12 -6.86 -0.01
C VAL A 114 3.40 -5.79 -1.08
N SER A 115 2.42 -4.92 -1.34
CA SER A 115 2.57 -3.80 -2.27
C SER A 115 3.67 -2.82 -1.86
N LEU A 116 3.84 -2.55 -0.55
CA LEU A 116 4.92 -1.72 -0.04
C LEU A 116 6.26 -2.42 -0.18
N LEU A 117 6.35 -3.71 0.16
CA LEU A 117 7.57 -4.50 -0.01
C LEU A 117 8.01 -4.54 -1.49
N ALA A 118 7.05 -4.75 -2.41
CA ALA A 118 7.33 -4.73 -3.85
C ALA A 118 7.82 -3.35 -4.32
N ALA A 119 7.22 -2.25 -3.84
CA ALA A 119 7.64 -0.90 -4.16
C ALA A 119 9.05 -0.59 -3.63
N VAL A 120 9.39 -1.06 -2.43
CA VAL A 120 10.74 -0.95 -1.84
C VAL A 120 11.76 -1.72 -2.68
N VAL A 121 11.44 -2.96 -3.06
CA VAL A 121 12.30 -3.79 -3.93
C VAL A 121 12.54 -3.09 -5.26
N GLU A 122 11.50 -2.52 -5.87
CA GLU A 122 11.62 -1.80 -7.15
C GLU A 122 12.51 -0.56 -7.01
N GLN A 123 12.33 0.22 -5.95
CA GLN A 123 13.16 1.38 -5.67
C GLN A 123 14.63 1.01 -5.48
N VAL A 124 14.94 0.01 -4.65
CA VAL A 124 16.32 -0.42 -4.38
C VAL A 124 16.96 -1.05 -5.62
N HIS A 125 16.18 -1.81 -6.41
CA HIS A 125 16.63 -2.32 -7.71
C HIS A 125 17.13 -1.20 -8.62
N THR A 126 16.31 -0.14 -8.77
CA THR A 126 16.64 1.00 -9.62
C THR A 126 17.82 1.81 -9.10
N GLU A 127 17.93 1.99 -7.77
CA GLU A 127 18.98 2.80 -7.15
C GLU A 127 20.34 2.09 -7.05
N LYS A 128 20.35 0.78 -6.86
CA LYS A 128 21.57 0.00 -6.55
C LYS A 128 21.94 -1.05 -7.57
N ASN A 129 21.17 -1.18 -8.65
CA ASN A 129 21.40 -2.16 -9.72
C ASN A 129 21.48 -3.63 -9.20
N VAL A 130 20.80 -3.91 -8.09
CA VAL A 130 20.65 -5.27 -7.52
C VAL A 130 19.40 -5.91 -8.12
N THR A 131 19.48 -7.17 -8.56
CA THR A 131 18.31 -7.81 -9.19
C THR A 131 17.14 -7.98 -8.21
N ARG A 132 15.91 -7.85 -8.71
CA ARG A 132 14.68 -8.05 -7.90
C ARG A 132 14.69 -9.42 -7.23
N ALA A 133 15.09 -10.46 -7.95
CA ALA A 133 15.18 -11.82 -7.43
C ALA A 133 16.14 -11.92 -6.22
N GLN A 134 17.26 -11.23 -6.29
CA GLN A 134 18.25 -11.19 -5.19
C GLN A 134 17.69 -10.43 -3.98
N LEU A 135 17.02 -9.30 -4.19
CA LEU A 135 16.39 -8.54 -3.10
C LEU A 135 15.28 -9.35 -2.40
N TRP A 136 14.45 -10.07 -3.16
CA TRP A 136 13.46 -10.99 -2.58
C TRP A 136 14.10 -12.15 -1.84
N LYS A 137 15.23 -12.68 -2.33
CA LYS A 137 16.01 -13.71 -1.61
C LYS A 137 16.55 -13.17 -0.29
N HIS A 138 17.04 -11.93 -0.27
CA HIS A 138 17.52 -11.27 0.95
C HIS A 138 16.40 -11.04 1.96
N LEU A 139 15.22 -10.57 1.51
CA LEU A 139 14.06 -10.42 2.37
C LEU A 139 13.64 -11.74 3.01
N ARG A 140 13.60 -12.84 2.25
CA ARG A 140 13.32 -14.18 2.79
C ARG A 140 14.38 -14.64 3.79
N ALA A 141 15.66 -14.39 3.51
CA ALA A 141 16.75 -14.75 4.41
C ALA A 141 16.62 -14.01 5.76
N MET A 142 16.34 -12.69 5.72
CA MET A 142 16.10 -11.90 6.92
C MET A 142 14.85 -12.38 7.67
N ALA A 143 13.75 -12.66 6.95
CA ALA A 143 12.52 -13.17 7.56
C ALA A 143 12.75 -14.49 8.30
N LYS A 144 13.52 -15.41 7.70
CA LYS A 144 13.91 -16.67 8.34
C LYS A 144 14.80 -16.44 9.58
N SER A 145 15.78 -15.55 9.49
CA SER A 145 16.68 -15.21 10.60
C SER A 145 15.93 -14.57 11.77
N LEU A 146 14.97 -13.69 11.47
CA LEU A 146 14.15 -12.97 12.46
C LEU A 146 12.89 -13.74 12.88
N LYS A 147 12.74 -14.99 12.41
CA LYS A 147 11.61 -15.89 12.74
C LYS A 147 10.24 -15.29 12.40
N SER A 148 10.12 -14.63 11.26
CA SER A 148 8.83 -14.17 10.76
C SER A 148 7.97 -15.35 10.31
N ASP A 149 6.76 -15.47 10.86
CA ASP A 149 5.84 -16.59 10.58
C ASP A 149 4.88 -16.32 9.42
N ARG A 150 5.05 -15.20 8.72
CA ARG A 150 4.16 -14.79 7.68
C ARG A 150 4.22 -15.71 6.46
N GLU A 151 3.05 -16.08 5.91
CA GLU A 151 2.88 -17.01 4.78
C GLU A 151 3.71 -16.63 3.53
N ILE A 152 3.91 -15.34 3.26
CA ILE A 152 4.68 -14.87 2.10
C ILE A 152 6.15 -15.31 2.13
N TRP A 153 6.67 -15.69 3.30
CA TRP A 153 8.05 -16.11 3.49
C TRP A 153 8.25 -17.64 3.47
N LYS A 154 7.16 -18.40 3.55
CA LYS A 154 7.12 -19.86 3.43
C LYS A 154 7.12 -20.28 1.94
#